data_d05d258385862bf96bb963e700366c7d
#
_entry.id   d05d258385862bf96bb963e700366c7d
#
_cell.length_a   1.000
_cell.length_b   1.000
_cell.length_c   1.000
_cell.angle_alpha   90.00
_cell.angle_beta   90.00
_cell.angle_gamma   90.00
#
_symmetry.space_group_name_H-M   'P 1'
#
loop_
_entity.id
_entity.type
_entity.pdbx_description
1 polymer ?
#
loop_
_entity_poly.entity_id
_entity_poly.type
_entity_poly.pdbx_seq_one_letter_code
_entity_poly.pdbx_strand_id
1 'polypeptide(L)'
;MRLHEALRRDRYRGHVRILLVSTYELGHQPLHVASPAGALARAGHQVRCLDLSVEPFDVEAVRWADAVACSVPMHTACRLALAACTQIRSLDPHIPLCLYGLYARLAVAAATEPTVDLAVAGEYEPRLLRWVDELEGRSPGTLAREGNRRPGESHLSGESDDRPRAVVELGRGRFGLPARHLLPPLDRYARLATSEELLLAGYVEASHGCAHRCRHCPVPVVYDGRTRLVEIDAVLADVAQLVEMGARHVTFGDPDFLSGPHHALRVVSAMHDTFGDLTFDVTAKVEHVLEQRDLWSRFAAAGCLFVVSAFESTNDAILGHLAKGHTAAQEVEAVTLLRSAGIEPRPSFLPFTPWTTAQDVFDLLDLVAACDLVGDVDPVQYSIRLLVPPGSLLLSSGALDGLLGPYDADHLSWTWRSADPRLDLLAQKLGHLAERADAESWSATQAYEAVRTAAVHALGRITPKRPPKSKPWLSSSIPQDERPHLTEAWFCCAEPTEAQLGATSLLPARARADGTSLADATARAADRSLADGTPLADRVSLADRVSHTSPLGVPIP
;
A
#
# COMPACT_ATOMS: atom_id res chain seq x y z
N MET A 1 25.80 -31.43 -6.33
CA MET A 1 25.87 -30.41 -5.25
C MET A 1 27.19 -29.63 -5.27
N ARG A 2 28.38 -30.22 -5.09
CA ARG A 2 29.67 -29.46 -4.98
C ARG A 2 30.09 -28.65 -6.22
N LEU A 3 29.77 -29.09 -7.44
CA LEU A 3 30.12 -28.39 -8.69
C LEU A 3 29.26 -27.14 -8.92
N HIS A 4 27.98 -27.22 -8.58
CA HIS A 4 27.05 -26.06 -8.61
C HIS A 4 27.42 -24.98 -7.58
N GLU A 5 27.89 -25.40 -6.41
CA GLU A 5 28.38 -24.50 -5.38
C GLU A 5 29.71 -23.80 -5.77
N ALA A 6 30.60 -24.50 -6.44
CA ALA A 6 31.86 -23.94 -6.95
C ALA A 6 31.64 -22.93 -8.09
N LEU A 7 30.70 -23.22 -9.01
CA LEU A 7 30.34 -22.31 -10.11
C LEU A 7 29.60 -21.05 -9.61
N ARG A 8 28.87 -21.15 -8.47
CA ARG A 8 28.28 -19.98 -7.81
C ARG A 8 29.35 -19.09 -7.17
N ARG A 9 30.39 -19.65 -6.49
CA ARG A 9 31.44 -18.88 -5.83
C ARG A 9 32.29 -18.02 -6.77
N ASP A 10 32.43 -18.42 -8.03
CA ASP A 10 33.18 -17.62 -9.03
C ASP A 10 32.34 -16.47 -9.63
N ARG A 11 31.03 -16.52 -9.53
CA ARG A 11 30.08 -15.52 -10.07
C ARG A 11 30.04 -14.22 -9.24
N TYR A 12 30.33 -14.27 -7.95
CA TYR A 12 30.11 -13.18 -6.98
C TYR A 12 31.39 -12.50 -6.50
N ARG A 13 32.49 -12.53 -7.24
CA ARG A 13 33.72 -11.85 -6.85
C ARG A 13 33.61 -10.34 -7.08
N GLY A 14 33.26 -9.60 -6.01
CA GLY A 14 33.42 -8.15 -5.90
C GLY A 14 32.15 -7.32 -5.81
N HIS A 15 31.08 -7.58 -6.57
CA HIS A 15 29.83 -6.84 -6.53
C HIS A 15 28.66 -7.72 -6.96
N VAL A 16 27.62 -7.84 -6.14
CA VAL A 16 26.38 -8.55 -6.50
C VAL A 16 25.48 -7.60 -7.27
N ARG A 17 24.87 -8.09 -8.35
CA ARG A 17 23.86 -7.39 -9.13
C ARG A 17 22.48 -7.73 -8.57
N ILE A 18 21.81 -6.74 -8.00
CA ILE A 18 20.56 -6.94 -7.28
C ILE A 18 19.43 -6.21 -8.01
N LEU A 19 18.35 -6.93 -8.29
CA LEU A 19 17.11 -6.37 -8.76
C LEU A 19 16.15 -6.23 -7.59
N LEU A 20 15.72 -5.01 -7.29
CA LEU A 20 14.66 -4.70 -6.33
C LEU A 20 13.36 -4.47 -7.10
N VAL A 21 12.29 -5.14 -6.67
CA VAL A 21 11.00 -5.10 -7.35
C VAL A 21 9.93 -4.58 -6.41
N SER A 22 9.22 -3.53 -6.85
CA SER A 22 7.93 -3.11 -6.31
C SER A 22 6.82 -3.64 -7.19
N THR A 23 5.68 -3.92 -6.60
CA THR A 23 4.47 -4.31 -7.34
C THR A 23 3.32 -3.34 -7.11
N TYR A 24 3.28 -2.69 -5.95
CA TYR A 24 2.28 -1.69 -5.60
C TYR A 24 2.60 -0.98 -4.28
N GLU A 25 2.57 0.35 -4.28
CA GLU A 25 2.69 1.20 -3.07
C GLU A 25 1.69 2.38 -3.13
N LEU A 26 0.39 2.09 -3.21
CA LEU A 26 -0.70 3.08 -3.22
C LEU A 26 -0.50 4.21 -4.24
N GLY A 27 -0.03 3.87 -5.44
CA GLY A 27 0.25 4.84 -6.49
C GLY A 27 1.46 5.76 -6.23
N HIS A 28 2.20 5.56 -5.16
CA HIS A 28 3.39 6.36 -4.85
C HIS A 28 4.66 5.77 -5.48
N GLN A 29 5.67 6.64 -5.72
CA GLN A 29 7.01 6.17 -6.02
C GLN A 29 7.55 5.35 -4.83
N PRO A 30 7.91 4.06 -5.01
CA PRO A 30 8.09 3.12 -3.91
C PRO A 30 9.29 3.45 -3.02
N LEU A 31 9.02 3.98 -1.83
CA LEU A 31 10.04 4.21 -0.80
C LEU A 31 10.68 2.90 -0.35
N HIS A 32 9.87 1.84 -0.21
CA HIS A 32 10.35 0.53 0.23
C HIS A 32 11.26 -0.16 -0.80
N VAL A 33 11.39 0.37 -2.02
CA VAL A 33 12.41 -0.02 -3.00
C VAL A 33 13.56 0.98 -3.00
N ALA A 34 13.28 2.28 -2.97
CA ALA A 34 14.30 3.33 -2.99
C ALA A 34 15.25 3.27 -1.78
N SER A 35 14.72 2.98 -0.57
CA SER A 35 15.51 2.93 0.66
C SER A 35 16.56 1.79 0.65
N PRO A 36 16.19 0.52 0.44
CA PRO A 36 17.18 -0.55 0.35
C PRO A 36 18.08 -0.42 -0.88
N ALA A 37 17.61 0.18 -1.99
CA ALA A 37 18.46 0.46 -3.14
C ALA A 37 19.61 1.40 -2.76
N GLY A 38 19.30 2.47 -2.01
CA GLY A 38 20.32 3.38 -1.48
C GLY A 38 21.30 2.69 -0.53
N ALA A 39 20.81 1.82 0.35
CA ALA A 39 21.65 1.07 1.27
C ALA A 39 22.60 0.11 0.54
N LEU A 40 22.10 -0.66 -0.41
CA LEU A 40 22.88 -1.62 -1.20
C LEU A 40 23.90 -0.92 -2.12
N ALA A 41 23.51 0.18 -2.77
CA ALA A 41 24.42 0.96 -3.61
C ALA A 41 25.58 1.57 -2.79
N ARG A 42 25.31 2.09 -1.59
CA ARG A 42 26.37 2.58 -0.67
C ARG A 42 27.30 1.46 -0.19
N ALA A 43 26.82 0.23 -0.09
CA ALA A 43 27.63 -0.95 0.20
C ALA A 43 28.48 -1.42 -1.00
N GLY A 44 28.32 -0.82 -2.18
CA GLY A 44 29.11 -1.08 -3.38
C GLY A 44 28.49 -2.12 -4.32
N HIS A 45 27.24 -2.53 -4.12
CA HIS A 45 26.54 -3.43 -5.02
C HIS A 45 25.97 -2.69 -6.23
N GLN A 46 25.75 -3.42 -7.33
CA GLN A 46 25.03 -2.89 -8.49
C GLN A 46 23.53 -3.12 -8.29
N VAL A 47 22.74 -2.06 -8.31
CA VAL A 47 21.31 -2.12 -8.02
C VAL A 47 20.52 -1.64 -9.23
N ARG A 48 19.47 -2.38 -9.60
CA ARG A 48 18.39 -1.94 -10.46
C ARG A 48 17.08 -2.01 -9.69
N CYS A 49 16.18 -1.10 -10.01
CA CYS A 49 14.83 -1.07 -9.48
C CYS A 49 13.86 -1.33 -10.63
N LEU A 50 12.76 -2.02 -10.35
CA LEU A 50 11.65 -2.27 -11.28
C LEU A 50 10.35 -2.08 -10.51
N ASP A 51 9.50 -1.16 -10.97
CA ASP A 51 8.20 -0.93 -10.38
C ASP A 51 7.09 -1.38 -11.32
N LEU A 52 6.53 -2.55 -11.04
CA LEU A 52 5.48 -3.18 -11.86
C LEU A 52 4.13 -2.45 -11.79
N SER A 53 3.97 -1.47 -10.93
CA SER A 53 2.77 -0.64 -10.92
C SER A 53 2.74 0.35 -12.10
N VAL A 54 3.93 0.74 -12.61
CA VAL A 54 4.08 1.74 -13.68
C VAL A 54 4.97 1.29 -14.83
N GLU A 55 5.63 0.12 -14.71
CA GLU A 55 6.51 -0.45 -15.72
C GLU A 55 6.09 -1.88 -16.06
N PRO A 56 6.30 -2.33 -17.31
CA PRO A 56 6.09 -3.73 -17.67
C PRO A 56 7.15 -4.63 -17.01
N PHE A 57 6.82 -5.92 -16.85
CA PHE A 57 7.77 -6.92 -16.37
C PHE A 57 8.98 -7.03 -17.32
N ASP A 58 10.19 -6.77 -16.80
CA ASP A 58 11.43 -6.77 -17.57
C ASP A 58 12.22 -8.08 -17.39
N VAL A 59 12.15 -8.95 -18.40
CA VAL A 59 12.87 -10.22 -18.46
C VAL A 59 14.38 -10.01 -18.45
N GLU A 60 14.88 -8.95 -19.11
CA GLU A 60 16.32 -8.69 -19.19
C GLU A 60 16.86 -8.16 -17.86
N ALA A 61 16.07 -7.42 -17.10
CA ALA A 61 16.43 -7.04 -15.73
C ALA A 61 16.56 -8.27 -14.83
N VAL A 62 15.64 -9.25 -14.93
CA VAL A 62 15.74 -10.52 -14.19
C VAL A 62 16.97 -11.32 -14.60
N ARG A 63 17.26 -11.44 -15.90
CA ARG A 63 18.47 -12.16 -16.40
C ARG A 63 19.77 -11.47 -16.01
N TRP A 64 19.75 -10.16 -15.87
CA TRP A 64 20.91 -9.39 -15.43
C TRP A 64 21.23 -9.64 -13.96
N ALA A 65 20.22 -9.87 -13.12
CA ALA A 65 20.36 -9.96 -11.68
C ALA A 65 21.05 -11.25 -11.22
N ASP A 66 21.87 -11.15 -10.20
CA ASP A 66 22.43 -12.29 -9.45
C ASP A 66 21.50 -12.68 -8.28
N ALA A 67 20.65 -11.74 -7.82
CA ALA A 67 19.63 -11.93 -6.80
C ALA A 67 18.47 -10.95 -7.01
N VAL A 68 17.27 -11.34 -6.58
CA VAL A 68 16.07 -10.50 -6.64
C VAL A 68 15.44 -10.38 -5.26
N ALA A 69 15.01 -9.16 -4.92
CA ALA A 69 14.24 -8.94 -3.70
C ALA A 69 12.96 -8.13 -4.02
N CYS A 70 11.79 -8.65 -3.60
CA CYS A 70 10.50 -8.03 -3.85
C CYS A 70 9.95 -7.39 -2.57
N SER A 71 9.51 -6.13 -2.69
CA SER A 71 8.86 -5.37 -1.62
C SER A 71 7.41 -5.82 -1.43
N VAL A 72 7.01 -6.06 -0.18
CA VAL A 72 5.65 -6.46 0.19
C VAL A 72 5.15 -5.66 1.41
N PRO A 73 4.99 -4.34 1.27
CA PRO A 73 4.59 -3.47 2.38
C PRO A 73 3.12 -3.65 2.77
N MET A 74 2.28 -4.17 1.88
CA MET A 74 0.84 -4.33 2.09
C MET A 74 0.29 -5.60 1.45
N HIS A 75 -0.97 -5.94 1.74
CA HIS A 75 -1.62 -7.17 1.28
C HIS A 75 -1.66 -7.28 -0.25
N THR A 76 -2.15 -6.23 -0.93
CA THR A 76 -2.20 -6.18 -2.40
C THR A 76 -0.82 -6.41 -3.01
N ALA A 77 0.20 -5.66 -2.55
CA ALA A 77 1.58 -5.84 -3.01
C ALA A 77 2.10 -7.27 -2.77
N CYS A 78 1.74 -7.89 -1.65
CA CYS A 78 2.14 -9.27 -1.34
C CYS A 78 1.57 -10.28 -2.35
N ARG A 79 0.29 -10.18 -2.68
CA ARG A 79 -0.35 -11.04 -3.69
C ARG A 79 0.29 -10.87 -5.07
N LEU A 80 0.50 -9.64 -5.50
CA LEU A 80 1.15 -9.32 -6.77
C LEU A 80 2.61 -9.81 -6.79
N ALA A 81 3.36 -9.63 -5.70
CA ALA A 81 4.74 -10.07 -5.60
C ALA A 81 4.88 -11.61 -5.67
N LEU A 82 3.97 -12.38 -5.10
CA LEU A 82 3.98 -13.84 -5.22
C LEU A 82 3.78 -14.29 -6.69
N ALA A 83 2.90 -13.61 -7.43
CA ALA A 83 2.75 -13.85 -8.86
C ALA A 83 4.03 -13.50 -9.63
N ALA A 84 4.67 -12.35 -9.34
CA ALA A 84 5.94 -11.98 -9.93
C ALA A 84 7.08 -12.96 -9.57
N CYS A 85 7.16 -13.42 -8.32
CA CYS A 85 8.12 -14.43 -7.87
C CYS A 85 7.98 -15.75 -8.66
N THR A 86 6.76 -16.19 -8.93
CA THR A 86 6.50 -17.38 -9.75
C THR A 86 7.07 -17.21 -11.16
N GLN A 87 6.94 -16.04 -11.75
CA GLN A 87 7.49 -15.75 -13.07
C GLN A 87 9.01 -15.63 -13.07
N ILE A 88 9.58 -14.98 -12.07
CA ILE A 88 11.04 -14.91 -11.89
C ILE A 88 11.62 -16.32 -11.79
N ARG A 89 10.99 -17.20 -11.00
CA ARG A 89 11.39 -18.62 -10.88
C ARG A 89 11.25 -19.40 -12.19
N SER A 90 10.30 -19.05 -13.04
CA SER A 90 10.17 -19.70 -14.37
C SER A 90 11.31 -19.34 -15.32
N LEU A 91 11.90 -18.15 -15.16
CA LEU A 91 13.05 -17.69 -15.96
C LEU A 91 14.39 -18.22 -15.43
N ASP A 92 14.56 -18.20 -14.11
CA ASP A 92 15.71 -18.80 -13.41
C ASP A 92 15.24 -19.51 -12.12
N PRO A 93 15.10 -20.86 -12.15
CA PRO A 93 14.66 -21.64 -11.00
C PRO A 93 15.58 -21.55 -9.78
N HIS A 94 16.82 -21.07 -9.96
CA HIS A 94 17.85 -21.06 -8.94
C HIS A 94 18.26 -19.65 -8.49
N ILE A 95 17.68 -18.60 -9.03
CA ILE A 95 18.02 -17.23 -8.63
C ILE A 95 17.67 -17.03 -7.14
N PRO A 96 18.60 -16.50 -6.31
CA PRO A 96 18.27 -16.15 -4.94
C PRO A 96 17.14 -15.12 -4.89
N LEU A 97 16.06 -15.44 -4.14
CA LEU A 97 14.83 -14.65 -4.11
C LEU A 97 14.42 -14.33 -2.67
N CYS A 98 14.25 -13.04 -2.38
CA CYS A 98 13.84 -12.53 -1.08
C CYS A 98 12.52 -11.78 -1.17
N LEU A 99 11.63 -11.96 -0.17
CA LEU A 99 10.54 -11.03 0.12
C LEU A 99 10.89 -10.17 1.33
N TYR A 100 10.61 -8.87 1.27
CA TYR A 100 10.82 -8.00 2.42
C TYR A 100 9.69 -6.97 2.58
N GLY A 101 9.48 -6.52 3.80
CA GLY A 101 8.41 -5.61 4.17
C GLY A 101 7.41 -6.22 5.14
N LEU A 102 6.36 -5.49 5.46
CA LEU A 102 5.42 -5.82 6.52
C LEU A 102 4.75 -7.20 6.34
N TYR A 103 4.42 -7.57 5.10
CA TYR A 103 3.74 -8.83 4.75
C TYR A 103 4.68 -10.00 4.43
N ALA A 104 6.00 -9.81 4.42
CA ALA A 104 6.94 -10.85 4.01
C ALA A 104 6.81 -12.14 4.84
N ARG A 105 6.66 -12.02 6.17
CA ARG A 105 6.47 -13.16 7.06
C ARG A 105 5.14 -13.89 6.82
N LEU A 106 4.08 -13.13 6.51
CA LEU A 106 2.75 -13.66 6.25
C LEU A 106 2.73 -14.46 4.95
N ALA A 107 3.41 -13.97 3.90
CA ALA A 107 3.52 -14.65 2.62
C ALA A 107 4.15 -16.05 2.76
N VAL A 108 5.22 -16.16 3.56
CA VAL A 108 5.90 -17.45 3.79
C VAL A 108 5.06 -18.40 4.65
N ALA A 109 4.36 -17.87 5.66
CA ALA A 109 3.48 -18.69 6.50
C ALA A 109 2.30 -19.29 5.72
N ALA A 110 1.92 -18.64 4.62
CA ALA A 110 0.81 -19.02 3.77
C ALA A 110 1.19 -19.99 2.64
N ALA A 111 2.46 -20.00 2.22
CA ALA A 111 2.93 -20.78 1.09
C ALA A 111 3.00 -22.29 1.41
N THR A 112 2.42 -23.10 0.55
CA THR A 112 2.51 -24.57 0.61
C THR A 112 3.87 -25.10 0.12
N GLU A 113 4.55 -24.32 -0.74
CA GLU A 113 5.90 -24.61 -1.23
C GLU A 113 6.81 -23.38 -1.09
N PRO A 114 8.14 -23.56 -0.92
CA PRO A 114 9.07 -22.46 -0.74
C PRO A 114 9.23 -21.69 -2.07
N THR A 115 8.47 -20.60 -2.21
CA THR A 115 8.55 -19.70 -3.37
C THR A 115 9.79 -18.80 -3.31
N VAL A 116 10.32 -18.56 -2.11
CA VAL A 116 11.43 -17.65 -1.84
C VAL A 116 12.44 -18.26 -0.86
N ASP A 117 13.68 -17.78 -0.89
CA ASP A 117 14.76 -18.29 -0.03
C ASP A 117 14.80 -17.57 1.32
N LEU A 118 14.37 -16.30 1.36
CA LEU A 118 14.37 -15.44 2.54
C LEU A 118 13.13 -14.56 2.60
N ALA A 119 12.59 -14.35 3.80
CA ALA A 119 11.55 -13.36 4.06
C ALA A 119 11.95 -12.48 5.26
N VAL A 120 11.91 -11.15 5.10
CA VAL A 120 12.33 -10.19 6.12
C VAL A 120 11.23 -9.20 6.41
N ALA A 121 10.75 -9.15 7.65
CA ALA A 121 9.79 -8.16 8.12
C ALA A 121 10.43 -7.16 9.08
N GLY A 122 9.86 -5.97 9.22
CA GLY A 122 10.36 -4.90 10.08
C GLY A 122 11.42 -4.04 9.39
N GLU A 123 12.52 -3.76 10.08
CA GLU A 123 13.63 -2.94 9.57
C GLU A 123 14.54 -3.79 8.66
N TYR A 124 14.18 -3.93 7.41
CA TYR A 124 14.71 -4.95 6.50
C TYR A 124 16.10 -4.62 5.91
N GLU A 125 16.54 -3.36 5.80
CA GLU A 125 17.79 -2.98 5.14
C GLU A 125 19.02 -3.68 5.71
N PRO A 126 19.24 -3.74 7.05
CA PRO A 126 20.40 -4.42 7.61
C PRO A 126 20.41 -5.92 7.30
N ARG A 127 19.24 -6.56 7.21
CA ARG A 127 19.14 -7.99 6.88
C ARG A 127 19.36 -8.26 5.41
N LEU A 128 18.87 -7.38 4.52
CA LEU A 128 19.14 -7.45 3.08
C LEU A 128 20.64 -7.32 2.80
N LEU A 129 21.31 -6.35 3.41
CA LEU A 129 22.78 -6.21 3.31
C LEU A 129 23.49 -7.50 3.71
N ARG A 130 23.18 -8.07 4.87
CA ARG A 130 23.76 -9.35 5.32
C ARG A 130 23.45 -10.50 4.36
N TRP A 131 22.24 -10.56 3.81
CA TRP A 131 21.87 -11.59 2.83
C TRP A 131 22.72 -11.51 1.57
N VAL A 132 22.97 -10.31 1.08
CA VAL A 132 23.81 -10.09 -0.09
C VAL A 132 25.28 -10.43 0.21
N ASP A 133 25.79 -10.06 1.39
CA ASP A 133 27.14 -10.49 1.86
C ASP A 133 27.26 -12.02 1.96
N GLU A 134 26.19 -12.70 2.41
CA GLU A 134 26.13 -14.18 2.45
C GLU A 134 26.22 -14.78 1.03
N LEU A 135 25.59 -14.15 0.03
CA LEU A 135 25.66 -14.56 -1.38
C LEU A 135 27.08 -14.37 -1.97
N GLU A 136 27.79 -13.32 -1.59
CA GLU A 136 29.20 -13.10 -2.00
C GLU A 136 30.18 -14.11 -1.42
N GLY A 137 29.75 -14.97 -0.50
CA GLY A 137 30.61 -15.91 0.19
C GLY A 137 31.58 -15.26 1.19
N ARG A 138 31.30 -14.04 1.61
CA ARG A 138 31.94 -13.38 2.73
C ARG A 138 31.48 -14.08 4.01
N SER A 139 32.34 -14.90 4.57
CA SER A 139 32.09 -15.89 5.64
C SER A 139 31.10 -15.45 6.71
N PRO A 140 30.13 -16.32 7.08
CA PRO A 140 29.26 -16.14 8.25
C PRO A 140 30.00 -16.26 9.60
N GLY A 141 31.31 -16.47 9.58
CA GLY A 141 32.11 -16.84 10.76
C GLY A 141 32.36 -15.74 11.77
N THR A 142 32.20 -14.47 11.45
CA THR A 142 32.57 -13.35 12.34
C THR A 142 31.38 -12.64 12.99
N LEU A 143 30.16 -12.75 12.45
CA LEU A 143 28.97 -12.04 12.97
C LEU A 143 28.00 -12.93 13.77
N ALA A 144 28.22 -14.23 13.86
CA ALA A 144 27.37 -15.14 14.63
C ALA A 144 27.61 -15.10 16.16
N ARG A 145 28.48 -14.25 16.69
CA ARG A 145 28.84 -14.23 18.13
C ARG A 145 28.35 -13.02 18.93
N GLU A 146 27.75 -11.99 18.34
CA GLU A 146 27.27 -10.81 19.08
C GLU A 146 25.75 -10.57 18.99
N GLY A 147 24.94 -11.58 18.76
CA GLY A 147 23.49 -11.55 18.89
C GLY A 147 23.05 -12.05 20.26
N ASN A 148 22.67 -11.14 21.13
CA ASN A 148 22.14 -11.30 22.47
C ASN A 148 21.11 -12.44 22.56
N ARG A 149 21.52 -13.64 23.02
CA ARG A 149 20.61 -14.74 23.35
C ARG A 149 19.77 -14.34 24.56
N ARG A 150 18.47 -14.15 24.37
CA ARG A 150 17.52 -14.16 25.48
C ARG A 150 17.19 -15.61 25.84
N PRO A 151 17.20 -16.00 27.15
CA PRO A 151 16.78 -17.32 27.57
C PRO A 151 15.26 -17.45 27.39
N GLY A 152 14.80 -18.45 26.63
CA GLY A 152 13.39 -18.81 26.56
C GLY A 152 12.83 -19.27 25.21
N GLU A 153 13.61 -19.30 24.14
CA GLU A 153 13.13 -19.88 22.86
C GLU A 153 13.40 -21.39 22.83
N SER A 154 12.34 -22.15 22.98
CA SER A 154 12.37 -23.61 22.84
C SER A 154 12.48 -24.01 21.38
N HIS A 155 13.59 -24.66 21.03
CA HIS A 155 13.71 -25.42 19.78
C HIS A 155 12.74 -26.59 19.77
N LEU A 156 11.78 -26.59 18.86
CA LEU A 156 11.20 -27.82 18.35
C LEU A 156 12.16 -28.39 17.29
N SER A 157 12.90 -29.38 17.71
CA SER A 157 13.86 -30.12 16.91
C SER A 157 13.17 -31.11 15.99
N GLY A 158 13.63 -31.14 14.71
CA GLY A 158 13.59 -32.35 13.89
C GLY A 158 12.62 -32.40 12.75
N GLU A 159 12.71 -31.44 11.79
CA GLU A 159 12.29 -31.66 10.41
C GLU A 159 13.28 -30.97 9.47
N SER A 160 13.58 -31.59 8.33
CA SER A 160 14.53 -31.15 7.31
C SER A 160 14.24 -29.72 6.85
N ASP A 161 15.28 -28.88 6.89
CA ASP A 161 15.29 -27.40 6.83
C ASP A 161 15.14 -26.88 5.37
N ASP A 162 14.06 -27.23 4.69
CA ASP A 162 13.73 -26.74 3.33
C ASP A 162 12.73 -25.56 3.33
N ARG A 163 12.36 -25.05 4.53
CA ARG A 163 11.45 -23.89 4.63
C ARG A 163 12.22 -22.57 4.52
N PRO A 164 11.66 -21.55 3.81
CA PRO A 164 12.28 -20.24 3.73
C PRO A 164 12.49 -19.64 5.12
N ARG A 165 13.65 -19.01 5.34
CA ARG A 165 13.97 -18.35 6.61
C ARG A 165 13.14 -17.08 6.75
N ALA A 166 12.12 -17.09 7.60
CA ALA A 166 11.37 -15.90 7.95
C ALA A 166 11.99 -15.21 9.17
N VAL A 167 12.37 -13.93 9.03
CA VAL A 167 13.03 -13.15 10.07
C VAL A 167 12.25 -11.86 10.32
N VAL A 168 12.10 -11.47 11.60
CA VAL A 168 11.65 -10.13 12.00
C VAL A 168 12.87 -9.38 12.51
N GLU A 169 13.26 -8.33 11.79
CA GLU A 169 14.35 -7.44 12.19
C GLU A 169 13.77 -6.17 12.82
N LEU A 170 14.16 -5.85 14.04
CA LEU A 170 13.73 -4.65 14.75
C LEU A 170 14.93 -3.90 15.33
N GLY A 171 16.11 -4.13 14.77
CA GLY A 171 17.35 -3.46 15.15
C GLY A 171 17.25 -1.94 15.03
N ARG A 172 18.05 -1.22 15.80
CA ARG A 172 18.20 0.23 15.65
C ARG A 172 19.31 0.49 14.63
N GLY A 173 18.93 0.85 13.40
CA GLY A 173 19.82 1.34 12.36
C GLY A 173 19.66 2.87 12.19
N ARG A 174 20.58 3.49 11.47
CA ARG A 174 20.36 4.83 10.90
C ARG A 174 19.68 4.67 9.55
N PHE A 175 18.68 5.50 9.31
CA PHE A 175 18.04 5.56 8.01
C PHE A 175 18.96 6.26 7.02
N GLY A 176 19.19 5.61 5.89
CA GLY A 176 20.03 6.15 4.83
C GLY A 176 19.19 6.88 3.78
N LEU A 177 19.82 7.72 2.98
CA LEU A 177 19.15 8.41 1.88
C LEU A 177 18.64 7.39 0.85
N PRO A 178 17.34 7.39 0.50
CA PRO A 178 16.78 6.55 -0.55
C PRO A 178 17.36 6.88 -1.93
N ALA A 179 17.50 5.89 -2.81
CA ALA A 179 18.00 6.07 -4.17
C ALA A 179 16.84 6.37 -5.14
N ARG A 180 16.14 7.49 -4.96
CA ARG A 180 14.97 7.90 -5.75
C ARG A 180 15.22 7.93 -7.25
N HIS A 181 16.44 8.29 -7.65
CA HIS A 181 16.89 8.38 -9.07
C HIS A 181 16.95 7.03 -9.79
N LEU A 182 16.85 5.90 -9.10
CA LEU A 182 16.79 4.55 -9.70
C LEU A 182 15.36 4.10 -10.04
N LEU A 183 14.38 4.92 -9.74
CA LEU A 183 12.96 4.67 -9.99
C LEU A 183 12.43 5.60 -11.08
N PRO A 184 11.29 5.26 -11.73
CA PRO A 184 10.61 6.15 -12.65
C PRO A 184 10.33 7.54 -12.05
N PRO A 185 10.25 8.59 -12.87
CA PRO A 185 9.98 9.95 -12.40
C PRO A 185 8.57 10.09 -11.79
N LEU A 186 8.38 11.12 -10.95
CA LEU A 186 7.14 11.29 -10.17
C LEU A 186 5.88 11.47 -11.01
N ASP A 187 5.99 11.91 -12.27
CA ASP A 187 4.85 12.08 -13.18
C ASP A 187 4.21 10.75 -13.63
N ARG A 188 4.86 9.61 -13.34
CA ARG A 188 4.33 8.26 -13.59
C ARG A 188 3.45 7.76 -12.45
N TYR A 189 3.37 8.49 -11.34
CA TYR A 189 2.68 8.09 -10.11
C TYR A 189 1.46 8.96 -9.82
N ALA A 190 0.75 8.63 -8.76
CA ALA A 190 -0.39 9.40 -8.28
C ALA A 190 0.00 10.85 -7.99
N ARG A 191 -0.95 11.75 -8.24
CA ARG A 191 -0.81 13.19 -8.03
C ARG A 191 -1.79 13.65 -6.97
N LEU A 192 -1.51 14.77 -6.36
CA LEU A 192 -2.51 15.49 -5.59
C LEU A 192 -3.43 16.25 -6.55
N ALA A 193 -4.72 15.93 -6.52
CA ALA A 193 -5.76 16.72 -7.17
C ALA A 193 -6.25 17.80 -6.19
N THR A 194 -6.31 19.03 -6.66
CA THR A 194 -6.93 20.18 -5.98
C THR A 194 -7.98 20.80 -6.88
N SER A 195 -8.72 21.81 -6.41
CA SER A 195 -9.65 22.58 -7.24
C SER A 195 -8.98 23.31 -8.41
N GLU A 196 -7.66 23.55 -8.35
CA GLU A 196 -6.95 24.39 -9.31
C GLU A 196 -6.06 23.58 -10.25
N GLU A 197 -5.36 22.55 -9.74
CA GLU A 197 -4.33 21.83 -10.49
C GLU A 197 -4.08 20.40 -9.99
N LEU A 198 -3.35 19.62 -10.81
CA LEU A 198 -2.78 18.32 -10.45
C LEU A 198 -1.30 18.48 -10.11
N LEU A 199 -0.94 18.31 -8.85
CA LEU A 199 0.42 18.48 -8.35
C LEU A 199 1.15 17.14 -8.25
N LEU A 200 2.45 17.13 -8.54
CA LEU A 200 3.30 15.97 -8.27
C LEU A 200 3.40 15.76 -6.78
N ALA A 201 3.16 14.51 -6.35
CA ALA A 201 3.20 14.11 -4.95
C ALA A 201 4.39 13.17 -4.69
N GLY A 202 5.10 13.40 -3.59
CA GLY A 202 6.10 12.51 -3.04
C GLY A 202 5.54 11.67 -1.90
N TYR A 203 6.29 10.67 -1.47
CA TYR A 203 5.95 9.81 -0.33
C TYR A 203 7.18 9.65 0.56
N VAL A 204 7.03 9.92 1.85
CA VAL A 204 8.09 9.75 2.85
C VAL A 204 7.53 9.11 4.11
N GLU A 205 8.40 8.58 4.95
CA GLU A 205 8.04 8.10 6.29
C GLU A 205 8.91 8.80 7.33
N ALA A 206 8.29 9.34 8.37
CA ALA A 206 8.96 9.93 9.53
C ALA A 206 9.04 8.95 10.71
N SER A 207 8.26 7.85 10.64
CA SER A 207 8.36 6.74 11.59
C SER A 207 7.89 5.42 10.98
N HIS A 208 8.43 4.32 11.50
CA HIS A 208 7.98 2.95 11.19
C HIS A 208 7.30 2.33 12.41
N GLY A 209 6.35 1.41 12.15
CA GLY A 209 5.58 0.77 13.21
C GLY A 209 4.49 1.67 13.78
N CYS A 210 3.82 1.23 14.85
CA CYS A 210 2.71 1.93 15.48
C CYS A 210 2.63 1.55 16.94
N ALA A 211 2.34 2.51 17.82
CA ALA A 211 2.19 2.28 19.26
C ALA A 211 0.92 1.47 19.61
N HIS A 212 -0.04 1.41 18.70
CA HIS A 212 -1.32 0.73 18.91
C HIS A 212 -1.28 -0.75 18.52
N ARG A 213 -2.27 -1.50 19.02
CA ARG A 213 -2.43 -2.93 18.78
C ARG A 213 -3.82 -3.25 18.24
N CYS A 214 -4.25 -2.52 17.21
CA CYS A 214 -5.50 -2.83 16.50
C CYS A 214 -5.42 -4.26 15.97
N ARG A 215 -6.44 -5.10 16.26
CA ARG A 215 -6.35 -6.55 16.07
C ARG A 215 -6.37 -7.02 14.61
N HIS A 216 -6.98 -6.24 13.72
CA HIS A 216 -7.02 -6.51 12.28
C HIS A 216 -5.75 -6.03 11.54
N CYS A 217 -4.99 -5.11 12.15
CA CYS A 217 -3.85 -4.47 11.53
C CYS A 217 -2.61 -5.39 11.56
N PRO A 218 -1.83 -5.48 10.47
CA PRO A 218 -0.61 -6.28 10.42
C PRO A 218 0.57 -5.64 11.15
N VAL A 219 0.57 -4.31 11.34
CA VAL A 219 1.68 -3.58 11.95
C VAL A 219 2.02 -4.12 13.35
N PRO A 220 1.07 -4.33 14.29
CA PRO A 220 1.39 -4.89 15.60
C PRO A 220 1.94 -6.32 15.57
N VAL A 221 1.64 -7.10 14.53
CA VAL A 221 2.16 -8.46 14.36
C VAL A 221 3.68 -8.45 14.18
N VAL A 222 4.22 -7.39 13.55
CA VAL A 222 5.65 -7.22 13.30
C VAL A 222 6.30 -6.35 14.38
N TYR A 223 5.73 -5.19 14.68
CA TYR A 223 6.34 -4.18 15.55
C TYR A 223 5.95 -4.30 17.03
N ASP A 224 4.91 -5.06 17.36
CA ASP A 224 4.46 -5.31 18.74
C ASP A 224 4.25 -4.04 19.59
N GLY A 225 3.63 -3.01 19.01
CA GLY A 225 3.40 -1.72 19.67
C GLY A 225 4.65 -0.84 19.75
N ARG A 226 5.67 -1.10 18.96
CA ARG A 226 6.91 -0.29 18.91
C ARG A 226 6.87 0.66 17.74
N THR A 227 7.40 1.86 17.95
CA THR A 227 7.62 2.87 16.91
C THR A 227 9.11 3.11 16.74
N ARG A 228 9.56 3.29 15.49
CA ARG A 228 10.91 3.70 15.10
C ARG A 228 10.82 5.08 14.48
N LEU A 229 11.41 6.08 15.11
CA LEU A 229 11.47 7.43 14.56
C LEU A 229 12.63 7.52 13.57
N VAL A 230 12.36 8.06 12.38
CA VAL A 230 13.37 8.42 11.39
C VAL A 230 13.99 9.76 11.80
N GLU A 231 15.31 9.91 11.70
CA GLU A 231 15.98 11.16 12.01
C GLU A 231 15.47 12.29 11.12
N ILE A 232 15.19 13.47 11.69
CA ILE A 232 14.61 14.61 10.96
C ILE A 232 15.45 14.96 9.73
N ASP A 233 16.78 14.98 9.87
CA ASP A 233 17.70 15.28 8.77
C ASP A 233 17.57 14.27 7.62
N ALA A 234 17.30 13.00 7.93
CA ALA A 234 17.09 11.96 6.92
C ALA A 234 15.74 12.16 6.19
N VAL A 235 14.67 12.50 6.92
CA VAL A 235 13.37 12.84 6.32
C VAL A 235 13.51 14.05 5.40
N LEU A 236 14.13 15.15 5.88
CA LEU A 236 14.31 16.36 5.09
C LEU A 236 15.19 16.15 3.85
N ALA A 237 16.23 15.31 3.96
CA ALA A 237 17.08 14.97 2.83
C ALA A 237 16.31 14.17 1.76
N ASP A 238 15.38 13.30 2.15
CA ASP A 238 14.53 12.58 1.20
C ASP A 238 13.48 13.53 0.58
N VAL A 239 12.84 14.39 1.37
CA VAL A 239 11.95 15.45 0.88
C VAL A 239 12.65 16.35 -0.12
N ALA A 240 13.93 16.74 0.13
CA ALA A 240 14.71 17.54 -0.82
C ALA A 240 14.85 16.86 -2.19
N GLN A 241 15.14 15.55 -2.23
CA GLN A 241 15.16 14.80 -3.51
C GLN A 241 13.81 14.88 -4.24
N LEU A 242 12.69 14.69 -3.51
CA LEU A 242 11.36 14.73 -4.10
C LEU A 242 11.01 16.13 -4.63
N VAL A 243 11.38 17.18 -3.90
CA VAL A 243 11.23 18.59 -4.36
C VAL A 243 12.08 18.87 -5.59
N GLU A 244 13.33 18.38 -5.64
CA GLU A 244 14.18 18.46 -6.84
C GLU A 244 13.57 17.71 -8.04
N MET A 245 12.83 16.63 -7.79
CA MET A 245 12.06 15.88 -8.80
C MET A 245 10.74 16.58 -9.19
N GLY A 246 10.40 17.70 -8.56
CA GLY A 246 9.22 18.52 -8.85
C GLY A 246 8.02 18.29 -7.94
N ALA A 247 8.14 17.56 -6.84
CA ALA A 247 7.04 17.39 -5.88
C ALA A 247 6.62 18.74 -5.27
N ARG A 248 5.31 18.94 -5.19
CA ARG A 248 4.64 20.09 -4.56
C ARG A 248 3.80 19.65 -3.36
N HIS A 249 3.68 18.36 -3.17
CA HIS A 249 2.99 17.73 -2.07
C HIS A 249 3.76 16.51 -1.58
N VAL A 250 3.64 16.19 -0.28
CA VAL A 250 4.26 15.01 0.33
C VAL A 250 3.23 14.28 1.19
N THR A 251 3.04 13.00 0.90
CA THR A 251 2.30 12.09 1.78
C THR A 251 3.23 11.48 2.81
N PHE A 252 2.91 11.64 4.10
CA PHE A 252 3.57 10.88 5.17
C PHE A 252 2.92 9.51 5.32
N GLY A 253 3.67 8.45 4.94
CA GLY A 253 3.20 7.07 4.94
C GLY A 253 3.24 6.35 6.28
N ASP A 254 3.53 7.06 7.35
CA ASP A 254 3.51 6.53 8.72
C ASP A 254 2.18 5.85 9.03
N PRO A 255 2.15 4.64 9.60
CA PRO A 255 0.89 3.97 9.95
C PRO A 255 0.02 4.78 10.92
N ASP A 256 0.65 5.64 11.71
CA ASP A 256 0.02 6.64 12.57
C ASP A 256 1.06 7.71 12.92
N PHE A 257 1.02 8.82 12.22
CA PHE A 257 1.98 9.91 12.29
C PHE A 257 2.12 10.51 13.70
N LEU A 258 1.02 10.45 14.47
CA LEU A 258 0.99 10.94 15.84
C LEU A 258 1.37 9.90 16.91
N SER A 259 1.90 8.74 16.52
CA SER A 259 2.56 7.80 17.45
C SER A 259 3.77 8.45 18.18
N GLY A 260 4.32 9.54 17.62
CA GLY A 260 5.34 10.37 18.23
C GLY A 260 5.06 11.86 18.05
N PRO A 261 4.07 12.47 18.75
CA PRO A 261 3.51 13.79 18.42
C PRO A 261 4.55 14.91 18.46
N HIS A 262 5.50 14.88 19.40
CA HIS A 262 6.61 15.86 19.47
C HIS A 262 7.58 15.72 18.28
N HIS A 263 7.83 14.50 17.82
CA HIS A 263 8.66 14.26 16.65
C HIS A 263 7.93 14.73 15.39
N ALA A 264 6.67 14.32 15.20
CA ALA A 264 5.81 14.74 14.11
C ALA A 264 5.80 16.26 13.94
N LEU A 265 5.57 17.00 15.03
CA LEU A 265 5.57 18.45 15.01
C LEU A 265 6.93 19.05 14.59
N ARG A 266 8.04 18.48 15.07
CA ARG A 266 9.37 18.96 14.67
C ARG A 266 9.66 18.69 13.19
N VAL A 267 9.22 17.53 12.67
CA VAL A 267 9.37 17.18 11.25
C VAL A 267 8.61 18.17 10.37
N VAL A 268 7.31 18.39 10.63
CA VAL A 268 6.49 19.30 9.80
C VAL A 268 6.94 20.76 9.92
N SER A 269 7.37 21.19 11.13
CA SER A 269 7.91 22.54 11.29
C SER A 269 9.22 22.72 10.49
N ALA A 270 10.16 21.79 10.60
CA ALA A 270 11.42 21.84 9.87
C ALA A 270 11.21 21.75 8.35
N MET A 271 10.25 20.93 7.90
CA MET A 271 9.87 20.84 6.49
C MET A 271 9.30 22.18 5.98
N HIS A 272 8.38 22.79 6.72
CA HIS A 272 7.81 24.10 6.38
C HIS A 272 8.87 25.20 6.37
N ASP A 273 9.75 25.25 7.38
CA ASP A 273 10.85 26.22 7.46
C ASP A 273 11.83 26.09 6.28
N THR A 274 11.99 24.86 5.72
CA THR A 274 12.95 24.59 4.65
C THR A 274 12.34 24.74 3.26
N PHE A 275 11.10 24.31 3.05
CA PHE A 275 10.47 24.18 1.73
C PHE A 275 9.22 25.07 1.53
N GLY A 276 8.86 25.91 2.53
CA GLY A 276 7.85 26.95 2.42
C GLY A 276 6.47 26.47 1.97
N ASP A 277 6.22 26.49 0.66
CA ASP A 277 4.92 26.21 0.04
C ASP A 277 4.61 24.71 -0.14
N LEU A 278 5.48 23.80 0.33
CA LEU A 278 5.25 22.38 0.21
C LEU A 278 4.09 21.95 1.12
N THR A 279 3.05 21.37 0.51
CA THR A 279 1.90 20.84 1.25
C THR A 279 2.09 19.37 1.62
N PHE A 280 1.28 18.89 2.56
CA PHE A 280 1.37 17.48 2.96
C PHE A 280 0.04 16.93 3.50
N ASP A 281 -0.03 15.60 3.58
CA ASP A 281 -1.05 14.85 4.31
C ASP A 281 -0.41 13.84 5.27
N VAL A 282 -1.20 13.37 6.22
CA VAL A 282 -0.78 12.38 7.22
C VAL A 282 -1.88 11.37 7.50
N THR A 283 -1.49 10.17 7.97
CA THR A 283 -2.43 9.23 8.59
C THR A 283 -2.39 9.37 10.09
N ALA A 284 -3.56 9.49 10.74
CA ALA A 284 -3.70 9.54 12.19
C ALA A 284 -4.94 8.79 12.67
N LYS A 285 -4.82 8.06 13.79
CA LYS A 285 -5.96 7.43 14.45
C LYS A 285 -6.90 8.50 15.05
N VAL A 286 -8.21 8.20 15.05
CA VAL A 286 -9.23 9.04 15.72
C VAL A 286 -8.84 9.39 17.15
N GLU A 287 -8.35 8.43 17.92
CA GLU A 287 -7.86 8.60 19.30
C GLU A 287 -6.79 9.72 19.36
N HIS A 288 -5.74 9.63 18.51
CA HIS A 288 -4.68 10.64 18.45
C HIS A 288 -5.15 11.97 17.87
N VAL A 289 -6.09 11.95 16.90
CA VAL A 289 -6.70 13.21 16.42
C VAL A 289 -7.31 13.98 17.57
N LEU A 290 -8.03 13.31 18.46
CA LEU A 290 -8.69 13.94 19.60
C LEU A 290 -7.75 14.27 20.77
N GLU A 291 -6.75 13.43 21.03
CA GLU A 291 -5.76 13.67 22.08
C GLU A 291 -4.84 14.85 21.78
N GLN A 292 -4.47 15.02 20.50
CA GLN A 292 -3.49 16.02 20.06
C GLN A 292 -4.17 17.28 19.46
N ARG A 293 -5.29 17.74 20.06
CA ARG A 293 -6.13 18.84 19.56
C ARG A 293 -5.35 20.11 19.20
N ASP A 294 -4.36 20.46 20.02
CA ASP A 294 -3.61 21.70 19.88
C ASP A 294 -2.58 21.67 18.73
N LEU A 295 -2.32 20.50 18.12
CA LEU A 295 -1.39 20.39 17.01
C LEU A 295 -2.00 20.77 15.67
N TRP A 296 -3.31 20.61 15.49
CA TRP A 296 -3.94 20.71 14.16
C TRP A 296 -3.84 22.12 13.56
N SER A 297 -4.00 23.17 14.36
CA SER A 297 -3.80 24.54 13.87
C SER A 297 -2.36 24.78 13.38
N ARG A 298 -1.37 24.14 14.02
CA ARG A 298 0.04 24.23 13.63
C ARG A 298 0.31 23.41 12.38
N PHE A 299 -0.32 22.25 12.24
CA PHE A 299 -0.22 21.42 11.04
C PHE A 299 -0.86 22.11 9.85
N ALA A 300 -2.04 22.71 10.01
CA ALA A 300 -2.67 23.51 8.98
C ALA A 300 -1.78 24.68 8.53
N ALA A 301 -1.21 25.42 9.49
CA ALA A 301 -0.29 26.53 9.21
C ALA A 301 1.00 26.06 8.50
N ALA A 302 1.42 24.80 8.70
CA ALA A 302 2.58 24.21 8.05
C ALA A 302 2.24 23.57 6.68
N GLY A 303 0.98 23.61 6.22
CA GLY A 303 0.57 23.12 4.89
C GLY A 303 -0.11 21.76 4.89
N CYS A 304 -0.62 21.25 6.03
CA CYS A 304 -1.44 20.04 6.06
C CYS A 304 -2.79 20.26 5.38
N LEU A 305 -3.07 19.53 4.31
CA LEU A 305 -4.32 19.67 3.57
C LEU A 305 -5.42 18.72 4.05
N PHE A 306 -5.07 17.48 4.33
CA PHE A 306 -6.01 16.48 4.81
C PHE A 306 -5.36 15.45 5.74
N VAL A 307 -6.20 14.76 6.49
CA VAL A 307 -5.80 13.67 7.39
C VAL A 307 -6.58 12.43 7.03
N VAL A 308 -5.85 11.37 6.63
CA VAL A 308 -6.42 10.04 6.50
C VAL A 308 -6.63 9.46 7.91
N SER A 309 -7.85 9.01 8.22
CA SER A 309 -8.15 8.45 9.53
C SER A 309 -8.99 7.19 9.42
N ALA A 310 -8.52 6.12 10.05
CA ALA A 310 -9.17 4.82 10.01
C ALA A 310 -10.35 4.78 10.99
N PHE A 311 -11.55 5.15 10.51
CA PHE A 311 -12.82 5.07 11.25
C PHE A 311 -13.28 3.64 11.40
N GLU A 312 -13.17 2.84 10.35
CA GLU A 312 -13.54 1.45 10.20
C GLU A 312 -15.04 1.20 10.24
N SER A 313 -15.77 1.60 11.29
CA SER A 313 -17.17 1.24 11.46
C SER A 313 -17.91 2.21 12.36
N THR A 314 -19.16 2.48 12.04
CA THR A 314 -20.11 3.25 12.88
C THR A 314 -20.71 2.44 14.03
N ASN A 315 -20.27 1.19 14.21
CA ASN A 315 -20.76 0.27 15.26
C ASN A 315 -19.69 0.06 16.33
N ASP A 316 -19.94 0.57 17.54
CA ASP A 316 -19.00 0.47 18.67
C ASP A 316 -18.64 -0.97 19.06
N ALA A 317 -19.54 -1.95 18.83
CA ALA A 317 -19.21 -3.37 19.07
C ALA A 317 -18.16 -3.88 18.08
N ILE A 318 -18.26 -3.50 16.78
CA ILE A 318 -17.27 -3.83 15.76
C ILE A 318 -15.94 -3.13 16.10
N LEU A 319 -15.96 -1.83 16.46
CA LEU A 319 -14.77 -1.11 16.91
C LEU A 319 -14.10 -1.78 18.11
N GLY A 320 -14.91 -2.31 19.04
CA GLY A 320 -14.43 -3.11 20.18
C GLY A 320 -13.76 -4.42 19.77
N HIS A 321 -14.32 -5.16 18.80
CA HIS A 321 -13.70 -6.39 18.25
C HIS A 321 -12.35 -6.08 17.60
N LEU A 322 -12.25 -4.97 16.87
CA LEU A 322 -11.04 -4.51 16.21
C LEU A 322 -10.02 -3.86 17.17
N ALA A 323 -10.41 -3.57 18.41
CA ALA A 323 -9.62 -2.83 19.41
C ALA A 323 -9.14 -1.47 18.89
N LYS A 324 -10.09 -0.67 18.33
CA LYS A 324 -9.75 0.64 17.70
C LYS A 324 -9.45 1.74 18.71
N GLY A 325 -9.97 1.66 19.95
CA GLY A 325 -9.73 2.64 20.98
C GLY A 325 -10.60 3.90 20.89
N HIS A 326 -11.54 3.94 19.95
CA HIS A 326 -12.51 5.04 19.80
C HIS A 326 -13.93 4.52 19.57
N THR A 327 -14.91 5.43 19.60
CA THR A 327 -16.34 5.19 19.34
C THR A 327 -16.79 5.94 18.10
N ALA A 328 -17.93 5.55 17.52
CA ALA A 328 -18.56 6.25 16.39
C ALA A 328 -18.86 7.74 16.70
N ALA A 329 -19.20 8.08 17.95
CA ALA A 329 -19.39 9.47 18.35
C ALA A 329 -18.09 10.30 18.27
N GLN A 330 -16.96 9.69 18.58
CA GLN A 330 -15.64 10.31 18.50
C GLN A 330 -15.17 10.53 17.06
N GLU A 331 -15.64 9.72 16.10
CA GLU A 331 -15.40 9.96 14.66
C GLU A 331 -15.98 11.30 14.22
N VAL A 332 -17.23 11.60 14.62
CA VAL A 332 -17.91 12.88 14.34
C VAL A 332 -17.17 14.04 14.99
N GLU A 333 -16.67 13.84 16.21
CA GLU A 333 -15.87 14.83 16.91
C GLU A 333 -14.55 15.12 16.19
N ALA A 334 -13.86 14.07 15.69
CA ALA A 334 -12.63 14.19 14.91
C ALA A 334 -12.85 14.98 13.60
N VAL A 335 -13.95 14.70 12.86
CA VAL A 335 -14.35 15.49 11.68
C VAL A 335 -14.48 16.96 12.03
N THR A 336 -15.21 17.25 13.11
CA THR A 336 -15.44 18.64 13.57
C THR A 336 -14.13 19.34 13.90
N LEU A 337 -13.25 18.66 14.61
CA LEU A 337 -11.97 19.19 15.05
C LEU A 337 -11.05 19.51 13.86
N LEU A 338 -10.86 18.57 12.93
CA LEU A 338 -10.00 18.77 11.77
C LEU A 338 -10.51 19.92 10.89
N ARG A 339 -11.80 19.94 10.56
CA ARG A 339 -12.39 21.05 9.78
C ARG A 339 -12.32 22.40 10.46
N SER A 340 -12.43 22.45 11.80
CA SER A 340 -12.23 23.70 12.54
C SER A 340 -10.80 24.24 12.42
N ALA A 341 -9.83 23.39 12.14
CA ALA A 341 -8.45 23.76 11.86
C ALA A 341 -8.18 24.05 10.37
N GLY A 342 -9.16 23.86 9.49
CA GLY A 342 -9.00 24.04 8.04
C GLY A 342 -8.39 22.81 7.33
N ILE A 343 -8.47 21.63 7.94
CA ILE A 343 -7.95 20.37 7.42
C ILE A 343 -9.11 19.45 7.05
N GLU A 344 -9.09 18.87 5.84
CA GLU A 344 -10.13 17.91 5.44
C GLU A 344 -9.88 16.52 6.06
N PRO A 345 -10.89 15.90 6.68
CA PRO A 345 -10.81 14.51 7.13
C PRO A 345 -11.07 13.56 5.96
N ARG A 346 -10.21 12.60 5.73
CA ARG A 346 -10.40 11.50 4.75
C ARG A 346 -10.53 10.17 5.50
N PRO A 347 -11.75 9.74 5.87
CA PRO A 347 -11.94 8.51 6.61
C PRO A 347 -11.75 7.29 5.72
N SER A 348 -11.12 6.24 6.27
CA SER A 348 -11.15 4.91 5.71
C SER A 348 -12.09 4.00 6.51
N PHE A 349 -12.77 3.08 5.79
CA PHE A 349 -13.80 2.21 6.36
C PHE A 349 -13.50 0.74 6.12
N LEU A 350 -14.06 -0.09 7.00
CA LEU A 350 -14.09 -1.54 6.91
C LEU A 350 -15.56 -2.01 7.00
N PRO A 351 -16.37 -1.74 5.97
CA PRO A 351 -17.82 -1.91 6.03
C PRO A 351 -18.27 -3.36 6.14
N PHE A 352 -17.43 -4.32 5.69
CA PHE A 352 -17.80 -5.74 5.71
C PHE A 352 -16.89 -6.54 6.64
N THR A 353 -17.46 -6.96 7.75
CA THR A 353 -16.87 -7.84 8.76
C THR A 353 -17.85 -9.00 9.06
N PRO A 354 -17.42 -10.09 9.72
CA PRO A 354 -18.34 -11.16 10.12
C PRO A 354 -19.49 -10.69 11.02
N TRP A 355 -19.33 -9.54 11.68
CA TRP A 355 -20.29 -8.97 12.65
C TRP A 355 -21.21 -7.91 12.02
N THR A 356 -20.91 -7.46 10.80
CA THR A 356 -21.67 -6.42 10.12
C THR A 356 -23.09 -6.86 9.83
N THR A 357 -24.04 -5.98 10.11
CA THR A 357 -25.46 -6.10 9.77
C THR A 357 -25.85 -5.19 8.61
N ALA A 358 -27.02 -5.43 8.02
CA ALA A 358 -27.57 -4.54 6.99
C ALA A 358 -27.76 -3.10 7.52
N GLN A 359 -28.06 -2.93 8.82
CA GLN A 359 -28.21 -1.60 9.43
C GLN A 359 -26.88 -0.86 9.48
N ASP A 360 -25.77 -1.55 9.79
CA ASP A 360 -24.44 -0.93 9.88
C ASP A 360 -24.00 -0.34 8.52
N VAL A 361 -24.36 -1.01 7.40
CA VAL A 361 -24.08 -0.47 6.06
C VAL A 361 -24.83 0.85 5.83
N PHE A 362 -26.12 0.94 6.22
CA PHE A 362 -26.88 2.18 6.08
C PHE A 362 -26.41 3.25 7.06
N ASP A 363 -26.05 2.89 8.30
CA ASP A 363 -25.54 3.83 9.29
C ASP A 363 -24.22 4.47 8.84
N LEU A 364 -23.34 3.69 8.18
CA LEU A 364 -22.12 4.20 7.55
C LEU A 364 -22.44 5.18 6.42
N LEU A 365 -23.31 4.82 5.50
CA LEU A 365 -23.72 5.71 4.40
C LEU A 365 -24.37 6.99 4.93
N ASP A 366 -25.20 6.87 5.96
CA ASP A 366 -25.85 8.03 6.59
C ASP A 366 -24.84 8.91 7.36
N LEU A 367 -23.80 8.35 8.00
CA LEU A 367 -22.71 9.11 8.60
C LEU A 367 -21.95 9.91 7.53
N VAL A 368 -21.57 9.28 6.42
CA VAL A 368 -20.86 9.94 5.32
C VAL A 368 -21.64 11.13 4.79
N ALA A 369 -22.96 10.97 4.57
CA ALA A 369 -23.81 12.07 4.12
C ALA A 369 -24.00 13.15 5.20
N ALA A 370 -24.22 12.74 6.46
CA ALA A 370 -24.50 13.66 7.58
C ALA A 370 -23.30 14.53 7.95
N CYS A 371 -22.09 13.97 7.82
CA CYS A 371 -20.83 14.65 8.09
C CYS A 371 -20.25 15.33 6.84
N ASP A 372 -21.00 15.38 5.72
CA ASP A 372 -20.54 15.96 4.45
C ASP A 372 -19.19 15.38 3.98
N LEU A 373 -19.05 14.04 4.04
CA LEU A 373 -17.82 13.30 3.73
C LEU A 373 -17.85 12.65 2.34
N VAL A 374 -18.88 12.87 1.52
CA VAL A 374 -19.02 12.20 0.22
C VAL A 374 -17.81 12.44 -0.68
N GLY A 375 -17.26 13.66 -0.67
CA GLY A 375 -16.04 14.01 -1.42
C GLY A 375 -14.74 13.55 -0.78
N ASP A 376 -14.80 12.99 0.44
CA ASP A 376 -13.61 12.59 1.21
C ASP A 376 -13.47 11.07 1.31
N VAL A 377 -14.39 10.30 0.71
CA VAL A 377 -14.42 8.83 0.76
C VAL A 377 -14.29 8.27 -0.65
N ASP A 378 -13.16 7.64 -0.94
CA ASP A 378 -12.94 6.99 -2.22
C ASP A 378 -13.88 5.78 -2.40
N PRO A 379 -14.39 5.52 -3.62
CA PRO A 379 -15.41 4.50 -3.87
C PRO A 379 -15.04 3.10 -3.36
N VAL A 380 -13.76 2.73 -3.40
CA VAL A 380 -13.27 1.44 -2.92
C VAL A 380 -13.53 1.23 -1.43
N GLN A 381 -13.54 2.31 -0.63
CA GLN A 381 -13.77 2.23 0.81
C GLN A 381 -15.12 1.62 1.19
N TYR A 382 -16.11 1.72 0.30
CA TYR A 382 -17.43 1.12 0.53
C TYR A 382 -17.47 -0.40 0.28
N SER A 383 -16.38 -1.00 -0.24
CA SER A 383 -16.33 -2.42 -0.62
C SER A 383 -15.39 -3.26 0.25
N ILE A 384 -14.58 -2.63 1.11
CA ILE A 384 -13.51 -3.30 1.86
C ILE A 384 -14.09 -4.39 2.77
N ARG A 385 -13.53 -5.59 2.65
CA ARG A 385 -13.81 -6.75 3.51
C ARG A 385 -12.68 -6.98 4.50
N LEU A 386 -13.04 -7.41 5.72
CA LEU A 386 -12.05 -7.78 6.73
C LEU A 386 -11.13 -8.90 6.22
N LEU A 387 -9.84 -8.61 6.12
CA LEU A 387 -8.81 -9.62 5.90
C LEU A 387 -8.36 -10.23 7.23
N VAL A 388 -8.21 -11.55 7.25
CA VAL A 388 -7.75 -12.30 8.42
C VAL A 388 -6.53 -13.13 8.02
N PRO A 389 -5.36 -12.49 7.83
CA PRO A 389 -4.15 -13.22 7.43
C PRO A 389 -3.61 -14.09 8.58
N PRO A 390 -2.74 -15.07 8.27
CA PRO A 390 -2.03 -15.83 9.30
C PRO A 390 -1.30 -14.92 10.29
N GLY A 391 -1.44 -15.19 11.58
CA GLY A 391 -0.81 -14.37 12.63
C GLY A 391 -1.59 -13.10 12.99
N SER A 392 -2.74 -12.82 12.38
CA SER A 392 -3.62 -11.73 12.82
C SER A 392 -3.97 -11.85 14.30
N LEU A 393 -3.93 -10.73 15.03
CA LEU A 393 -4.29 -10.70 16.46
C LEU A 393 -5.78 -11.03 16.71
N LEU A 394 -6.62 -10.94 15.67
CA LEU A 394 -8.01 -11.38 15.72
C LEU A 394 -8.14 -12.88 15.99
N LEU A 395 -7.23 -13.70 15.45
CA LEU A 395 -7.25 -15.16 15.60
C LEU A 395 -7.08 -15.60 17.07
N SER A 396 -6.33 -14.82 17.87
CA SER A 396 -6.10 -15.10 19.29
C SER A 396 -7.07 -14.38 20.23
N SER A 397 -7.97 -13.55 19.71
CA SER A 397 -8.85 -12.70 20.51
C SER A 397 -10.16 -13.38 20.95
N GLY A 398 -10.50 -14.53 20.36
CA GLY A 398 -11.82 -15.18 20.52
C GLY A 398 -12.96 -14.49 19.76
N ALA A 399 -12.73 -13.32 19.15
CA ALA A 399 -13.79 -12.58 18.45
C ALA A 399 -14.29 -13.26 17.16
N LEU A 400 -13.48 -14.17 16.59
CA LEU A 400 -13.78 -14.91 15.36
C LEU A 400 -14.15 -16.38 15.61
N ASP A 401 -14.33 -16.79 16.86
CA ASP A 401 -14.64 -18.18 17.19
C ASP A 401 -15.95 -18.64 16.54
N GLY A 402 -15.86 -19.71 15.75
CA GLY A 402 -16.99 -20.26 15.00
C GLY A 402 -17.42 -19.45 13.76
N LEU A 403 -16.75 -18.35 13.42
CA LEU A 403 -17.05 -17.51 12.26
C LEU A 403 -16.12 -17.76 11.08
N LEU A 404 -14.94 -18.34 11.29
CA LEU A 404 -13.95 -18.61 10.25
C LEU A 404 -14.31 -19.85 9.44
N GLY A 405 -14.08 -19.75 8.12
CA GLY A 405 -14.04 -20.84 7.18
C GLY A 405 -12.60 -21.35 6.95
N PRO A 406 -12.36 -22.11 5.86
CA PRO A 406 -11.03 -22.59 5.50
C PRO A 406 -10.10 -21.42 5.15
N TYR A 407 -8.78 -21.67 5.31
CA TYR A 407 -7.76 -20.76 4.81
C TYR A 407 -7.73 -20.77 3.27
N ASP A 408 -7.70 -19.59 2.68
CA ASP A 408 -7.57 -19.38 1.24
C ASP A 408 -6.16 -18.89 0.93
N ALA A 409 -5.36 -19.76 0.31
CA ALA A 409 -3.95 -19.48 0.00
C ALA A 409 -3.79 -18.43 -1.12
N ASP A 410 -4.74 -18.37 -2.06
CA ASP A 410 -4.70 -17.40 -3.16
C ASP A 410 -4.99 -15.97 -2.69
N HIS A 411 -5.85 -15.85 -1.64
CA HIS A 411 -6.18 -14.58 -1.01
C HIS A 411 -5.35 -14.28 0.26
N LEU A 412 -4.45 -15.16 0.66
CA LEU A 412 -3.60 -15.04 1.87
C LEU A 412 -4.40 -14.73 3.14
N SER A 413 -5.60 -15.25 3.26
CA SER A 413 -6.55 -14.91 4.32
C SER A 413 -7.42 -16.11 4.71
N TRP A 414 -7.82 -16.19 5.97
CA TRP A 414 -8.91 -17.05 6.38
C TRP A 414 -10.22 -16.54 5.81
N THR A 415 -11.02 -17.44 5.23
CA THR A 415 -12.35 -17.07 4.75
C THR A 415 -13.32 -16.92 5.93
N TRP A 416 -14.36 -16.14 5.70
CA TRP A 416 -15.51 -16.00 6.60
C TRP A 416 -16.74 -15.64 5.79
N ARG A 417 -17.91 -15.80 6.36
CA ARG A 417 -19.19 -15.43 5.73
C ARG A 417 -19.97 -14.52 6.66
N SER A 418 -20.68 -13.57 6.06
CA SER A 418 -21.65 -12.75 6.78
C SER A 418 -22.81 -13.61 7.30
N ALA A 419 -23.36 -13.24 8.44
CA ALA A 419 -24.59 -13.86 8.93
C ALA A 419 -25.77 -13.66 7.95
N ASP A 420 -25.76 -12.55 7.21
CA ASP A 420 -26.68 -12.26 6.10
C ASP A 420 -25.92 -12.41 4.75
N PRO A 421 -26.18 -13.47 3.95
CA PRO A 421 -25.49 -13.70 2.69
C PRO A 421 -25.63 -12.57 1.66
N ARG A 422 -26.66 -11.70 1.80
CA ARG A 422 -26.83 -10.53 0.93
C ARG A 422 -25.70 -9.53 1.07
N LEU A 423 -25.06 -9.46 2.26
CA LEU A 423 -23.89 -8.61 2.51
C LEU A 423 -22.66 -9.06 1.73
N ASP A 424 -22.43 -10.37 1.61
CA ASP A 424 -21.31 -10.91 0.83
C ASP A 424 -21.46 -10.57 -0.67
N LEU A 425 -22.69 -10.71 -1.20
CA LEU A 425 -23.00 -10.34 -2.59
C LEU A 425 -22.91 -8.82 -2.80
N LEU A 426 -23.34 -8.04 -1.82
CA LEU A 426 -23.22 -6.57 -1.87
C LEU A 426 -21.77 -6.14 -1.91
N ALA A 427 -20.90 -6.69 -1.05
CA ALA A 427 -19.47 -6.36 -1.03
C ALA A 427 -18.81 -6.57 -2.41
N GLN A 428 -19.08 -7.72 -3.05
CA GLN A 428 -18.59 -8.00 -4.41
C GLN A 428 -19.10 -6.97 -5.42
N LYS A 429 -20.40 -6.66 -5.38
CA LYS A 429 -21.00 -5.66 -6.28
C LYS A 429 -20.40 -4.28 -6.08
N LEU A 430 -20.11 -3.89 -4.84
CA LEU A 430 -19.51 -2.59 -4.54
C LEU A 430 -18.04 -2.54 -5.00
N GLY A 431 -17.29 -3.65 -4.95
CA GLY A 431 -15.96 -3.75 -5.54
C GLY A 431 -15.98 -3.45 -7.05
N HIS A 432 -16.87 -4.11 -7.80
CA HIS A 432 -17.05 -3.82 -9.24
C HIS A 432 -17.54 -2.41 -9.52
N LEU A 433 -18.33 -1.81 -8.62
CA LEU A 433 -18.72 -0.40 -8.75
C LEU A 433 -17.53 0.53 -8.55
N ALA A 434 -16.64 0.24 -7.61
CA ALA A 434 -15.43 1.02 -7.39
C ALA A 434 -14.50 0.97 -8.61
N GLU A 435 -14.28 -0.22 -9.21
CA GLU A 435 -13.50 -0.38 -10.45
C GLU A 435 -14.13 0.41 -11.63
N ARG A 436 -15.45 0.39 -11.74
CA ARG A 436 -16.14 1.18 -12.77
C ARG A 436 -16.05 2.68 -12.52
N ALA A 437 -16.18 3.10 -11.27
CA ALA A 437 -16.09 4.52 -10.91
C ALA A 437 -14.73 5.09 -11.28
N ASP A 438 -13.65 4.32 -11.05
CA ASP A 438 -12.31 4.67 -11.47
C ASP A 438 -12.17 4.71 -13.00
N ALA A 439 -12.52 3.62 -13.69
CA ALA A 439 -12.39 3.48 -15.15
C ALA A 439 -13.20 4.52 -15.93
N GLU A 440 -14.37 4.91 -15.43
CA GLU A 440 -15.29 5.87 -16.04
C GLU A 440 -15.15 7.29 -15.44
N SER A 441 -14.21 7.52 -14.51
CA SER A 441 -13.93 8.80 -13.85
C SER A 441 -15.20 9.44 -13.23
N TRP A 442 -15.94 8.65 -12.43
CA TRP A 442 -17.15 9.16 -11.76
C TRP A 442 -16.79 10.21 -10.71
N SER A 443 -17.66 11.20 -10.53
CA SER A 443 -17.56 12.09 -9.38
C SER A 443 -17.85 11.32 -8.08
N ALA A 444 -17.34 11.83 -6.95
CA ALA A 444 -17.59 11.24 -5.63
C ALA A 444 -19.10 11.12 -5.34
N THR A 445 -19.88 12.12 -5.74
CA THR A 445 -21.35 12.12 -5.62
C THR A 445 -21.99 11.01 -6.46
N GLN A 446 -21.57 10.83 -7.73
CA GLN A 446 -22.08 9.76 -8.59
C GLN A 446 -21.77 8.37 -8.01
N ALA A 447 -20.54 8.16 -7.54
CA ALA A 447 -20.12 6.91 -6.91
C ALA A 447 -20.93 6.61 -5.64
N TYR A 448 -21.08 7.59 -4.74
CA TYR A 448 -21.86 7.44 -3.52
C TYR A 448 -23.33 7.08 -3.80
N GLU A 449 -23.99 7.77 -4.74
CA GLU A 449 -25.39 7.48 -5.10
C GLU A 449 -25.54 6.07 -5.71
N ALA A 450 -24.58 5.63 -6.52
CA ALA A 450 -24.55 4.26 -7.05
C ALA A 450 -24.41 3.21 -5.94
N VAL A 451 -23.50 3.44 -4.98
CA VAL A 451 -23.31 2.61 -3.79
C VAL A 451 -24.60 2.54 -2.96
N ARG A 452 -25.21 3.68 -2.65
CA ARG A 452 -26.46 3.77 -1.89
C ARG A 452 -27.61 3.03 -2.59
N THR A 453 -27.73 3.20 -3.90
CA THR A 453 -28.71 2.50 -4.73
C THR A 453 -28.49 0.99 -4.70
N ALA A 454 -27.24 0.53 -4.81
CA ALA A 454 -26.90 -0.88 -4.75
C ALA A 454 -27.25 -1.49 -3.36
N ALA A 455 -26.95 -0.77 -2.27
CA ALA A 455 -27.29 -1.20 -0.92
C ALA A 455 -28.81 -1.33 -0.72
N VAL A 456 -29.59 -0.34 -1.15
CA VAL A 456 -31.07 -0.37 -1.07
C VAL A 456 -31.63 -1.54 -1.88
N HIS A 457 -31.09 -1.79 -3.07
CA HIS A 457 -31.54 -2.89 -3.92
C HIS A 457 -31.23 -4.27 -3.34
N ALA A 458 -30.04 -4.44 -2.76
CA ALA A 458 -29.58 -5.73 -2.20
C ALA A 458 -30.22 -6.05 -0.84
N LEU A 459 -30.33 -5.05 0.03
CA LEU A 459 -30.73 -5.24 1.44
C LEU A 459 -32.19 -4.88 1.71
N GLY A 460 -32.85 -4.24 0.73
CA GLY A 460 -34.20 -3.69 0.90
C GLY A 460 -34.13 -2.30 1.58
N ARG A 461 -35.26 -1.59 1.56
CA ARG A 461 -35.40 -0.35 2.33
C ARG A 461 -35.53 -0.74 3.82
N ILE A 462 -34.43 -0.70 4.54
CA ILE A 462 -34.49 -0.49 5.98
C ILE A 462 -34.98 0.94 6.11
N THR A 463 -36.06 1.18 6.86
CA THR A 463 -36.66 2.51 6.97
C THR A 463 -35.56 3.47 7.43
N PRO A 464 -35.05 4.38 6.60
CA PRO A 464 -34.00 5.26 7.04
C PRO A 464 -34.60 6.13 8.14
N LYS A 465 -33.99 6.17 9.30
CA LYS A 465 -34.06 7.40 10.09
C LYS A 465 -33.60 8.46 9.10
N ARG A 466 -34.49 9.42 8.78
CA ARG A 466 -34.20 10.52 7.85
C ARG A 466 -32.75 10.94 8.06
N PRO A 467 -31.89 10.92 7.02
CA PRO A 467 -30.48 11.24 7.22
C PRO A 467 -30.41 12.53 8.03
N PRO A 468 -29.64 12.56 9.11
CA PRO A 468 -29.52 13.77 9.90
C PRO A 468 -29.11 14.87 8.94
N LYS A 469 -29.84 16.00 8.90
CA LYS A 469 -29.45 17.15 8.09
C LYS A 469 -28.01 17.47 8.50
N SER A 470 -27.10 17.60 7.52
CA SER A 470 -25.73 18.01 7.77
C SER A 470 -25.78 19.23 8.68
N LYS A 471 -25.09 19.15 9.82
CA LYS A 471 -25.03 20.26 10.73
C LYS A 471 -24.06 21.27 10.13
N PRO A 472 -24.37 22.58 10.08
CA PRO A 472 -23.54 23.58 9.39
C PRO A 472 -22.05 23.55 9.76
N TRP A 473 -21.73 23.14 11.00
CA TRP A 473 -20.35 23.02 11.48
C TRP A 473 -19.63 21.73 11.07
N LEU A 474 -20.33 20.77 10.43
CA LEU A 474 -19.75 19.58 9.86
C LEU A 474 -19.47 19.74 8.36
N SER A 475 -19.99 20.79 7.72
CA SER A 475 -19.80 21.00 6.28
C SER A 475 -18.44 21.63 6.01
N SER A 476 -17.75 21.12 5.00
CA SER A 476 -16.56 21.75 4.42
C SER A 476 -16.94 23.05 3.69
N SER A 477 -16.03 23.99 3.65
CA SER A 477 -16.12 25.16 2.77
C SER A 477 -15.73 24.84 1.32
N ILE A 478 -15.10 23.68 1.07
CA ILE A 478 -14.68 23.23 -0.24
C ILE A 478 -15.77 22.34 -0.83
N PRO A 479 -16.22 22.56 -2.08
CA PRO A 479 -17.15 21.69 -2.76
C PRO A 479 -16.64 20.25 -2.81
N GLN A 480 -17.53 19.25 -2.74
CA GLN A 480 -17.15 17.84 -2.59
C GLN A 480 -16.20 17.34 -3.70
N ASP A 481 -16.44 17.72 -4.94
CA ASP A 481 -15.63 17.29 -6.09
C ASP A 481 -14.34 18.12 -6.26
N GLU A 482 -14.09 19.11 -5.40
CA GLU A 482 -12.90 19.98 -5.42
C GLU A 482 -11.98 19.75 -4.21
N ARG A 483 -12.33 18.81 -3.32
CA ARG A 483 -11.53 18.52 -2.12
C ARG A 483 -10.20 17.89 -2.47
N PRO A 484 -9.12 18.26 -1.78
CA PRO A 484 -7.80 17.72 -2.05
C PRO A 484 -7.77 16.21 -1.81
N HIS A 485 -7.26 15.46 -2.78
CA HIS A 485 -7.12 14.01 -2.71
C HIS A 485 -6.00 13.51 -3.63
N LEU A 486 -5.47 12.34 -3.35
CA LEU A 486 -4.56 11.66 -4.28
C LEU A 486 -5.35 11.00 -5.40
N THR A 487 -4.80 10.97 -6.61
CA THR A 487 -5.46 10.36 -7.78
C THR A 487 -5.41 8.83 -7.77
N GLU A 488 -4.76 8.20 -6.79
CA GLU A 488 -4.85 6.75 -6.58
C GLU A 488 -6.19 6.41 -5.95
N ALA A 489 -7.01 5.69 -6.71
CA ALA A 489 -8.36 5.32 -6.29
C ALA A 489 -8.42 4.01 -5.49
N TRP A 490 -7.30 3.28 -5.37
CA TRP A 490 -7.26 1.96 -4.73
C TRP A 490 -6.75 2.02 -3.29
N PHE A 491 -6.93 0.93 -2.53
CA PHE A 491 -6.61 0.88 -1.11
C PHE A 491 -5.82 -0.39 -0.77
N CYS A 492 -4.93 -0.30 0.25
CA CYS A 492 -3.97 -1.36 0.60
C CYS A 492 -4.61 -2.69 1.02
N CYS A 493 -5.81 -2.67 1.57
CA CYS A 493 -6.56 -3.85 2.02
C CYS A 493 -7.64 -4.29 1.01
N ALA A 494 -7.77 -3.60 -0.15
CA ALA A 494 -8.63 -4.03 -1.23
C ALA A 494 -7.99 -5.19 -2.00
N GLU A 495 -8.81 -6.04 -2.59
CA GLU A 495 -8.34 -7.09 -3.49
C GLU A 495 -7.72 -6.45 -4.75
N PRO A 496 -6.58 -6.96 -5.25
CA PRO A 496 -6.00 -6.45 -6.48
C PRO A 496 -6.96 -6.66 -7.66
N THR A 497 -7.01 -5.68 -8.56
CA THR A 497 -7.81 -5.77 -9.78
C THR A 497 -7.23 -6.77 -10.76
N GLU A 498 -8.04 -7.24 -11.72
CA GLU A 498 -7.58 -8.09 -12.84
C GLU A 498 -6.47 -7.41 -13.66
N ALA A 499 -6.53 -6.08 -13.83
CA ALA A 499 -5.51 -5.31 -14.52
C ALA A 499 -4.17 -5.33 -13.76
N GLN A 500 -4.17 -5.14 -12.45
CA GLN A 500 -2.98 -5.24 -11.60
C GLN A 500 -2.38 -6.65 -11.61
N LEU A 501 -3.21 -7.70 -11.50
CA LEU A 501 -2.77 -9.09 -11.62
C LEU A 501 -2.20 -9.39 -13.02
N GLY A 502 -2.77 -8.79 -14.06
CA GLY A 502 -2.31 -8.88 -15.44
C GLY A 502 -0.92 -8.26 -15.64
N ALA A 503 -0.65 -7.11 -15.03
CA ALA A 503 0.63 -6.40 -15.15
C ALA A 503 1.82 -7.20 -14.59
N THR A 504 1.60 -8.02 -13.55
CA THR A 504 2.64 -8.87 -12.96
C THR A 504 2.83 -10.21 -13.68
N SER A 505 2.14 -10.47 -14.80
CA SER A 505 2.13 -11.76 -15.49
C SER A 505 2.69 -11.67 -16.91
N LEU A 506 3.58 -12.61 -17.27
CA LEU A 506 4.03 -12.82 -18.65
C LEU A 506 2.94 -13.41 -19.55
N LEU A 507 1.88 -13.99 -18.98
CA LEU A 507 0.82 -14.66 -19.74
C LEU A 507 -0.35 -13.71 -19.97
N PRO A 508 -0.89 -13.60 -21.21
CA PRO A 508 -2.15 -12.91 -21.45
C PRO A 508 -3.27 -13.50 -20.58
N ALA A 509 -4.14 -12.66 -20.02
CA ALA A 509 -5.21 -13.07 -19.11
C ALA A 509 -6.08 -14.23 -19.65
N ARG A 510 -6.29 -14.31 -20.98
CA ARG A 510 -7.04 -15.38 -21.66
C ARG A 510 -6.34 -16.75 -21.65
N ALA A 511 -5.03 -16.80 -21.57
CA ALA A 511 -4.28 -18.08 -21.59
C ALA A 511 -4.36 -18.82 -20.24
N ARG A 512 -4.71 -18.15 -19.15
CA ARG A 512 -4.87 -18.76 -17.82
C ARG A 512 -6.18 -19.54 -17.69
N ALA A 513 -7.24 -19.07 -18.34
CA ALA A 513 -8.54 -19.73 -18.30
C ALA A 513 -8.55 -21.07 -19.05
N ASP A 514 -7.64 -21.25 -20.00
CA ASP A 514 -7.60 -22.41 -20.90
C ASP A 514 -6.59 -23.49 -20.51
N GLY A 515 -5.90 -23.38 -19.36
CA GLY A 515 -4.95 -24.40 -18.87
C GLY A 515 -3.74 -24.64 -19.79
N THR A 516 -3.40 -23.69 -20.68
CA THR A 516 -2.29 -23.81 -21.63
C THR A 516 -0.95 -23.64 -20.90
N SER A 517 0.03 -24.49 -21.22
CA SER A 517 1.36 -24.45 -20.60
C SER A 517 2.11 -23.14 -20.92
N LEU A 518 3.00 -22.72 -20.01
CA LEU A 518 3.84 -21.52 -20.15
C LEU A 518 4.61 -21.52 -21.47
N ALA A 519 5.07 -22.68 -21.93
CA ALA A 519 5.83 -22.86 -23.18
C ALA A 519 4.99 -22.54 -24.43
N ASP A 520 3.71 -22.95 -24.45
CA ASP A 520 2.82 -22.73 -25.59
C ASP A 520 2.37 -21.27 -25.73
N ALA A 521 2.23 -20.56 -24.59
CA ALA A 521 1.85 -19.14 -24.59
C ALA A 521 3.01 -18.23 -25.02
N THR A 522 4.25 -18.57 -24.63
CA THR A 522 5.45 -17.81 -25.02
C THR A 522 5.74 -17.98 -26.52
N ALA A 523 5.54 -19.18 -27.08
CA ALA A 523 5.70 -19.44 -28.51
C ALA A 523 4.70 -18.65 -29.36
N ARG A 524 3.43 -18.54 -28.90
CA ARG A 524 2.38 -17.76 -29.60
C ARG A 524 2.56 -16.25 -29.49
N ALA A 525 3.16 -15.75 -28.41
CA ALA A 525 3.48 -14.34 -28.25
C ALA A 525 4.66 -13.92 -29.15
N ALA A 526 5.67 -14.78 -29.28
CA ALA A 526 6.79 -14.57 -30.20
C ALA A 526 6.36 -14.58 -31.68
N ASP A 527 5.44 -15.49 -32.05
CA ASP A 527 4.92 -15.60 -33.42
C ASP A 527 4.05 -14.40 -33.85
N ARG A 528 3.30 -13.80 -32.90
CA ARG A 528 2.54 -12.57 -33.15
C ARG A 528 3.41 -11.32 -33.28
N SER A 529 4.53 -11.26 -32.54
CA SER A 529 5.51 -10.15 -32.65
C SER A 529 6.22 -10.13 -34.01
N LEU A 530 6.35 -11.29 -34.66
CA LEU A 530 6.94 -11.43 -36.00
C LEU A 530 5.92 -11.18 -37.13
N ALA A 531 4.62 -11.26 -36.87
CA ALA A 531 3.56 -11.05 -37.85
C ALA A 531 3.11 -9.58 -37.98
N ASP A 532 3.27 -8.76 -36.93
CA ASP A 532 2.94 -7.33 -36.94
C ASP A 532 4.20 -6.50 -37.28
N GLY A 533 4.61 -6.57 -38.55
CA GLY A 533 5.74 -5.80 -39.10
C GLY A 533 5.49 -4.29 -39.26
N THR A 534 4.89 -3.64 -38.27
CA THR A 534 4.69 -2.17 -38.27
C THR A 534 5.72 -1.52 -37.37
N PRO A 535 6.56 -0.60 -37.89
CA PRO A 535 7.54 0.12 -37.06
C PRO A 535 6.84 1.04 -36.06
N LEU A 536 7.38 1.09 -34.86
CA LEU A 536 6.88 1.89 -33.71
C LEU A 536 6.79 3.40 -33.93
N ALA A 537 7.23 3.90 -35.10
CA ALA A 537 7.30 5.34 -35.41
C ALA A 537 5.94 6.01 -35.75
N ASP A 538 4.90 5.24 -36.05
CA ASP A 538 3.64 5.81 -36.59
C ASP A 538 2.46 5.87 -35.59
N ARG A 539 2.65 5.54 -34.33
CA ARG A 539 1.60 5.59 -33.30
C ARG A 539 1.52 6.87 -32.45
N VAL A 540 2.45 7.82 -32.64
CA VAL A 540 2.45 9.11 -31.91
C VAL A 540 1.64 10.21 -32.63
N SER A 541 1.13 9.97 -33.83
CA SER A 541 0.49 11.00 -34.68
C SER A 541 -1.04 11.10 -34.59
N LEU A 542 -1.74 10.44 -33.69
CA LEU A 542 -3.20 10.51 -33.62
C LEU A 542 -3.77 11.30 -32.42
N ALA A 543 -2.96 11.76 -31.49
CA ALA A 543 -3.39 12.58 -30.34
C ALA A 543 -3.43 14.09 -30.63
N ASP A 544 -2.85 14.57 -31.76
CA ASP A 544 -2.72 16.01 -32.06
C ASP A 544 -3.74 16.57 -33.07
N ARG A 545 -4.87 15.90 -33.30
CA ARG A 545 -5.89 16.39 -34.25
C ARG A 545 -7.28 16.61 -33.66
N VAL A 546 -7.40 17.15 -32.46
CA VAL A 546 -8.67 17.74 -32.01
C VAL A 546 -8.38 18.98 -31.18
N SER A 547 -8.12 20.09 -31.84
CA SER A 547 -8.49 21.44 -31.37
C SER A 547 -8.00 22.48 -32.36
N HIS A 548 -8.86 22.92 -33.25
CA HIS A 548 -8.89 24.27 -33.83
C HIS A 548 -10.10 24.41 -34.74
N THR A 549 -11.23 24.77 -34.18
CA THR A 549 -12.23 25.58 -34.84
C THR A 549 -12.93 26.43 -33.80
N SER A 550 -12.57 27.69 -33.74
CA SER A 550 -13.38 28.74 -33.13
C SER A 550 -14.03 29.55 -34.26
N PRO A 551 -15.31 29.85 -34.25
CA PRO A 551 -15.91 30.80 -35.13
C PRO A 551 -16.09 32.16 -34.43
N LEU A 552 -16.00 33.21 -35.26
CA LEU A 552 -16.47 34.58 -35.08
C LEU A 552 -15.39 35.62 -34.72
N GLY A 553 -14.96 36.30 -35.82
CA GLY A 553 -14.26 37.56 -35.76
C GLY A 553 -15.21 38.75 -35.54
N VAL A 554 -14.72 39.74 -34.79
CA VAL A 554 -15.13 41.16 -34.86
C VAL A 554 -13.89 42.02 -34.54
N PRO A 555 -13.60 43.13 -35.27
CA PRO A 555 -12.42 43.97 -35.06
C PRO A 555 -12.71 45.07 -34.03
N ILE A 556 -11.65 45.45 -33.33
CA ILE A 556 -11.61 46.55 -32.35
C ILE A 556 -10.90 47.77 -32.99
N PRO A 557 -11.32 49.03 -32.70
CA PRO A 557 -10.48 50.18 -32.98
C PRO A 557 -9.31 50.35 -32.02
#